data_1d2b2081a755a3b8d8a56e1633829f25
#
_entry.id   1d2b2081a755a3b8d8a56e1633829f25
#
_cell.length_a   1.000
_cell.length_b   1.000
_cell.length_c   1.000
_cell.angle_alpha   90.00
_cell.angle_beta   90.00
_cell.angle_gamma   90.00
#
_symmetry.space_group_name_H-M   'P 1'
#
loop_
_entity.id
_entity.type
_entity.pdbx_description
1 polymer ?
#
loop_
_entity_poly.entity_id
_entity_poly.type
_entity_poly.pdbx_seq_one_letter_code
_entity_poly.pdbx_strand_id
1 'polypeptide(L)'
;MVLIVLGAVMVGLLAAAAPAAERFALPEFKSGYERPTTEVPEPRDYTLDWVDVTVLAVGLGVASYLALSARSRRWIWLVMFMAFIYFGLWRGGCICAIGSVQNVTLGLCDASYAVPLVVIGFFLLPLVATLLFGRTFCAAVCPLGAIQDLVAVRPVKVPRWLDHGLGLLAYLYVGAAVLFAATGAAFIICEYDPFVALFRLIPLGRHGSTMDAFPGSLTMVAVGVAVLALGIFVARPYCRWVCPYGAVLRVLSRFSWKHVTITPDECIQCRLCEDSCPFGAIQKPNADEPSPDRVIGRRRLAILLVLVPVLLAAGGVGGWALGPPMARMHYTVRQADRVRLEEVGRVEGTEDISDAFYDTQRPKEELYTEAEAIVGTFRTGGLLLGVWAGLVVGMKLIH
;
A
#
# COMPACT_ATOMS: atom_id res chain seq x y z
N MET A 1 10.99 -7.89 -13.42
CA MET A 1 10.09 -8.67 -14.30
C MET A 1 9.37 -9.79 -13.54
N VAL A 2 10.09 -10.73 -12.91
CA VAL A 2 9.49 -11.85 -12.16
C VAL A 2 8.47 -11.39 -11.08
N LEU A 3 8.78 -10.37 -10.29
CA LEU A 3 7.89 -9.84 -9.25
C LEU A 3 6.62 -9.18 -9.77
N ILE A 4 6.70 -8.51 -10.92
CA ILE A 4 5.53 -7.89 -11.57
C ILE A 4 4.67 -8.97 -12.20
N VAL A 5 5.30 -9.96 -12.84
CA VAL A 5 4.59 -11.10 -13.43
C VAL A 5 3.92 -11.95 -12.35
N LEU A 6 4.61 -12.22 -11.22
CA LEU A 6 4.01 -12.93 -10.09
C LEU A 6 2.88 -12.15 -9.44
N GLY A 7 3.02 -10.83 -9.30
CA GLY A 7 1.94 -9.96 -8.83
C GLY A 7 0.74 -9.98 -9.78
N ALA A 8 0.96 -9.88 -11.08
CA ALA A 8 -0.09 -9.96 -12.09
C ALA A 8 -0.74 -11.36 -12.15
N VAL A 9 0.05 -12.43 -12.02
CA VAL A 9 -0.45 -13.81 -11.93
C VAL A 9 -1.26 -14.00 -10.65
N MET A 10 -0.81 -13.45 -9.52
CA MET A 10 -1.55 -13.49 -8.25
C MET A 10 -2.91 -12.78 -8.37
N VAL A 11 -2.93 -11.59 -8.98
CA VAL A 11 -4.17 -10.85 -9.24
C VAL A 11 -5.07 -11.62 -10.19
N GLY A 12 -4.51 -12.18 -11.27
CA GLY A 12 -5.27 -12.99 -12.24
C GLY A 12 -5.87 -14.27 -11.65
N LEU A 13 -5.12 -14.96 -10.77
CA LEU A 13 -5.61 -16.15 -10.06
C LEU A 13 -6.71 -15.80 -9.03
N LEU A 14 -6.58 -14.66 -8.35
CA LEU A 14 -7.59 -14.17 -7.41
C LEU A 14 -8.86 -13.72 -8.15
N ALA A 15 -8.71 -13.07 -9.31
CA ALA A 15 -9.84 -12.67 -10.15
C ALA A 15 -10.64 -13.87 -10.67
N ALA A 16 -9.97 -15.00 -10.97
CA ALA A 16 -10.64 -16.22 -11.40
C ALA A 16 -11.40 -16.95 -10.26
N ALA A 17 -11.07 -16.64 -9.00
CA ALA A 17 -11.60 -17.31 -7.82
C ALA A 17 -12.71 -16.52 -7.07
N ALA A 18 -12.89 -15.24 -7.39
CA ALA A 18 -13.84 -14.38 -6.70
C ALA A 18 -15.24 -14.48 -7.37
N PRO A 19 -16.25 -15.09 -6.73
CA PRO A 19 -17.62 -14.90 -7.15
C PRO A 19 -17.98 -13.42 -6.98
N ALA A 20 -18.65 -12.83 -7.97
CA ALA A 20 -19.17 -11.48 -7.88
C ALA A 20 -20.07 -11.40 -6.63
N ALA A 21 -19.67 -10.58 -5.65
CA ALA A 21 -20.47 -10.36 -4.46
C ALA A 21 -21.72 -9.57 -4.87
N GLU A 22 -22.88 -10.23 -4.91
CA GLU A 22 -24.14 -9.52 -5.05
C GLU A 22 -24.29 -8.55 -3.87
N ARG A 23 -24.36 -7.27 -4.17
CA ARG A 23 -24.67 -6.25 -3.17
C ARG A 23 -26.13 -6.39 -2.80
N PHE A 24 -26.40 -6.82 -1.58
CA PHE A 24 -27.76 -6.95 -1.08
C PHE A 24 -28.52 -5.62 -1.18
N ALA A 25 -29.83 -5.71 -1.51
CA ALA A 25 -30.72 -4.61 -1.33
C ALA A 25 -30.67 -4.19 0.15
N LEU A 26 -30.70 -2.87 0.38
CA LEU A 26 -30.65 -2.30 1.72
C LEU A 26 -31.83 -2.86 2.54
N PRO A 27 -31.62 -3.42 3.75
CA PRO A 27 -32.67 -3.99 4.56
C PRO A 27 -33.72 -2.91 4.91
N GLU A 28 -35.01 -3.25 4.79
CA GLU A 28 -36.08 -2.44 5.32
C GLU A 28 -36.29 -2.78 6.80
N PHE A 29 -36.14 -1.81 7.69
CA PHE A 29 -36.30 -2.03 9.12
C PHE A 29 -37.79 -2.08 9.49
N LYS A 30 -38.25 -3.19 10.00
CA LYS A 30 -39.64 -3.34 10.51
C LYS A 30 -39.87 -2.66 11.85
N SER A 31 -38.81 -2.24 12.53
CA SER A 31 -38.83 -1.61 13.88
C SER A 31 -39.22 -0.14 13.90
N GLY A 32 -39.58 0.47 12.77
CA GLY A 32 -39.85 1.92 12.70
C GLY A 32 -38.57 2.77 12.82
N TYR A 33 -37.39 2.18 12.75
CA TYR A 33 -36.12 2.90 12.69
C TYR A 33 -36.00 3.60 11.34
N GLU A 34 -36.11 4.90 11.35
CA GLU A 34 -35.77 5.73 10.20
C GLU A 34 -34.23 5.86 10.16
N ARG A 35 -33.64 5.35 9.09
CA ARG A 35 -32.21 5.57 8.85
C ARG A 35 -31.93 7.06 8.81
N PRO A 36 -30.90 7.54 9.52
CA PRO A 36 -30.43 8.89 9.25
C PRO A 36 -30.10 8.97 7.77
N THR A 37 -30.73 9.93 7.09
CA THR A 37 -30.41 10.24 5.70
C THR A 37 -28.95 10.57 5.65
N THR A 38 -28.13 9.64 5.16
CA THR A 38 -26.72 9.91 4.89
C THR A 38 -26.73 10.96 3.79
N GLU A 39 -26.45 12.21 4.13
CA GLU A 39 -26.17 13.24 3.14
C GLU A 39 -24.93 12.75 2.38
N VAL A 40 -25.15 12.13 1.23
CA VAL A 40 -24.08 11.81 0.31
C VAL A 40 -23.60 13.16 -0.22
N PRO A 41 -22.36 13.59 0.10
CA PRO A 41 -21.84 14.84 -0.42
C PRO A 41 -21.95 14.82 -1.94
N GLU A 42 -22.41 15.95 -2.51
CA GLU A 42 -22.49 16.06 -3.97
C GLU A 42 -21.18 15.63 -4.61
N PRO A 43 -21.21 14.74 -5.62
CA PRO A 43 -20.01 14.31 -6.29
C PRO A 43 -19.30 15.54 -6.84
N ARG A 44 -18.01 15.61 -6.65
CA ARG A 44 -17.18 16.70 -7.17
C ARG A 44 -17.29 16.76 -8.69
N ASP A 45 -17.23 17.99 -9.23
CA ASP A 45 -17.22 18.19 -10.67
C ASP A 45 -16.05 17.42 -11.32
N TYR A 46 -16.39 16.61 -12.30
CA TYR A 46 -15.46 15.78 -13.08
C TYR A 46 -14.31 16.57 -13.71
N THR A 47 -14.56 17.83 -14.07
CA THR A 47 -13.53 18.73 -14.63
C THR A 47 -12.39 18.99 -13.64
N LEU A 48 -12.72 19.16 -12.37
CA LEU A 48 -11.74 19.39 -11.30
C LEU A 48 -10.87 18.16 -11.03
N ASP A 49 -11.40 16.98 -11.25
CA ASP A 49 -10.63 15.75 -11.11
C ASP A 49 -9.55 15.62 -12.20
N TRP A 50 -9.88 16.03 -13.44
CA TRP A 50 -8.89 16.09 -14.52
C TRP A 50 -7.84 17.17 -14.31
N VAL A 51 -8.19 18.29 -13.65
CA VAL A 51 -7.21 19.29 -13.22
C VAL A 51 -6.19 18.65 -12.27
N ASP A 52 -6.64 17.82 -11.32
CA ASP A 52 -5.73 17.13 -10.40
C ASP A 52 -4.75 16.18 -11.14
N VAL A 53 -5.24 15.43 -12.13
CA VAL A 53 -4.39 14.56 -12.98
C VAL A 53 -3.38 15.38 -13.79
N THR A 54 -3.82 16.53 -14.31
CA THR A 54 -2.95 17.44 -15.05
C THR A 54 -1.87 18.03 -14.16
N VAL A 55 -2.21 18.49 -12.97
CA VAL A 55 -1.26 18.99 -11.97
C VAL A 55 -0.25 17.90 -11.59
N LEU A 56 -0.69 16.65 -11.43
CA LEU A 56 0.20 15.51 -11.19
C LEU A 56 1.18 15.31 -12.37
N ALA A 57 0.67 15.29 -13.60
CA ALA A 57 1.49 15.08 -14.80
C ALA A 57 2.54 16.19 -14.98
N VAL A 58 2.11 17.45 -14.83
CA VAL A 58 3.00 18.62 -14.89
C VAL A 58 4.03 18.56 -13.76
N GLY A 59 3.60 18.28 -12.53
CA GLY A 59 4.50 18.13 -11.38
C GLY A 59 5.58 17.07 -11.62
N LEU A 60 5.20 15.89 -12.16
CA LEU A 60 6.13 14.83 -12.52
C LEU A 60 7.10 15.25 -13.64
N GLY A 61 6.59 15.93 -14.66
CA GLY A 61 7.43 16.45 -15.76
C GLY A 61 8.45 17.46 -15.27
N VAL A 62 8.02 18.45 -14.50
CA VAL A 62 8.89 19.49 -13.91
C VAL A 62 9.90 18.85 -12.96
N ALA A 63 9.47 17.96 -12.07
CA ALA A 63 10.37 17.27 -11.14
C ALA A 63 11.45 16.45 -11.88
N SER A 64 11.06 15.74 -12.94
CA SER A 64 11.98 14.97 -13.77
C SER A 64 12.99 15.86 -14.52
N TYR A 65 12.53 16.98 -15.08
CA TYR A 65 13.40 17.96 -15.73
C TYR A 65 14.40 18.58 -14.73
N LEU A 66 13.91 18.98 -13.55
CA LEU A 66 14.76 19.58 -12.50
C LEU A 66 15.79 18.59 -11.95
N ALA A 67 15.43 17.31 -11.86
CA ALA A 67 16.33 16.29 -11.37
C ALA A 67 17.42 15.91 -12.38
N LEU A 68 17.05 15.77 -13.66
CA LEU A 68 17.93 15.22 -14.68
C LEU A 68 18.71 16.29 -15.47
N SER A 69 18.06 17.42 -15.80
CA SER A 69 18.63 18.48 -16.63
C SER A 69 19.13 19.66 -15.80
N ALA A 70 18.27 20.30 -15.05
CA ALA A 70 18.62 21.48 -14.27
C ALA A 70 19.43 21.17 -13.00
N ARG A 71 19.36 19.93 -12.51
CA ARG A 71 20.09 19.43 -11.31
C ARG A 71 19.99 20.36 -10.11
N SER A 72 18.85 21.02 -9.93
CA SER A 72 18.63 22.05 -8.92
C SER A 72 17.82 21.53 -7.75
N ARG A 73 18.48 21.28 -6.60
CA ARG A 73 17.84 20.83 -5.37
C ARG A 73 16.83 21.85 -4.83
N ARG A 74 17.11 23.15 -4.97
CA ARG A 74 16.22 24.23 -4.47
C ARG A 74 14.87 24.22 -5.17
N TRP A 75 14.83 24.05 -6.48
CA TRP A 75 13.60 24.00 -7.25
C TRP A 75 12.81 22.71 -7.03
N ILE A 76 13.51 21.58 -6.82
CA ILE A 76 12.86 20.31 -6.43
C ILE A 76 12.15 20.49 -5.08
N TRP A 77 12.77 21.17 -4.12
CA TRP A 77 12.17 21.52 -2.83
C TRP A 77 10.90 22.36 -2.98
N LEU A 78 10.91 23.33 -3.90
CA LEU A 78 9.75 24.16 -4.20
C LEU A 78 8.59 23.32 -4.77
N VAL A 79 8.88 22.45 -5.75
CA VAL A 79 7.86 21.54 -6.33
C VAL A 79 7.29 20.63 -5.24
N MET A 80 8.13 20.08 -4.38
CA MET A 80 7.72 19.23 -3.26
C MET A 80 6.80 19.99 -2.28
N PHE A 81 7.13 21.23 -1.95
CA PHE A 81 6.33 22.06 -1.06
C PHE A 81 4.96 22.42 -1.69
N MET A 82 4.94 22.76 -2.97
CA MET A 82 3.69 23.01 -3.71
C MET A 82 2.83 21.74 -3.79
N ALA A 83 3.43 20.59 -4.05
CA ALA A 83 2.73 19.30 -4.05
C ALA A 83 2.16 18.94 -2.66
N PHE A 84 2.89 19.26 -1.60
CA PHE A 84 2.42 19.10 -0.22
C PHE A 84 1.19 19.97 0.08
N ILE A 85 1.21 21.25 -0.31
CA ILE A 85 0.06 22.15 -0.13
C ILE A 85 -1.12 21.66 -0.96
N TYR A 86 -0.92 21.36 -2.25
CA TYR A 86 -2.01 21.02 -3.16
C TYR A 86 -2.59 19.63 -2.86
N PHE A 87 -1.79 18.58 -2.91
CA PHE A 87 -2.28 17.20 -2.73
C PHE A 87 -2.47 16.82 -1.26
N GLY A 88 -1.63 17.34 -0.36
CA GLY A 88 -1.72 17.07 1.07
C GLY A 88 -2.81 17.89 1.74
N LEU A 89 -2.63 19.19 1.83
CA LEU A 89 -3.50 20.05 2.62
C LEU A 89 -4.80 20.42 1.89
N TRP A 90 -4.74 20.87 0.63
CA TRP A 90 -5.92 21.28 -0.13
C TRP A 90 -6.82 20.11 -0.49
N ARG A 91 -6.24 18.99 -0.92
CA ARG A 91 -6.96 17.77 -1.31
C ARG A 91 -7.13 16.76 -0.16
N GLY A 92 -6.66 17.10 1.06
CA GLY A 92 -6.77 16.26 2.24
C GLY A 92 -6.13 14.87 2.09
N GLY A 93 -5.10 14.74 1.23
CA GLY A 93 -4.41 13.47 0.97
C GLY A 93 -5.25 12.42 0.23
N CYS A 94 -6.51 12.72 -0.12
CA CYS A 94 -7.45 11.72 -0.68
C CYS A 94 -7.20 11.40 -2.17
N ILE A 95 -6.39 12.17 -2.87
CA ILE A 95 -5.91 11.85 -4.21
C ILE A 95 -4.55 11.18 -4.06
N CYS A 96 -4.57 9.87 -3.87
CA CYS A 96 -3.39 9.11 -3.51
C CYS A 96 -3.12 8.00 -4.52
N ALA A 97 -1.95 8.05 -5.15
CA ALA A 97 -1.46 6.95 -5.97
C ALA A 97 -1.36 5.63 -5.19
N ILE A 98 -1.22 5.71 -3.86
CA ILE A 98 -1.11 4.55 -2.97
C ILE A 98 -2.46 3.82 -2.88
N GLY A 99 -3.55 4.55 -2.63
CA GLY A 99 -4.91 4.00 -2.56
C GLY A 99 -5.44 3.52 -3.93
N SER A 100 -4.93 4.08 -5.03
CA SER A 100 -5.32 3.67 -6.39
C SER A 100 -4.99 2.20 -6.69
N VAL A 101 -3.98 1.62 -6.03
CA VAL A 101 -3.64 0.18 -6.13
C VAL A 101 -4.85 -0.69 -5.79
N GLN A 102 -5.56 -0.36 -4.71
CA GLN A 102 -6.72 -1.14 -4.25
C GLN A 102 -7.91 -0.99 -5.18
N ASN A 103 -8.20 0.24 -5.64
CA ASN A 103 -9.28 0.50 -6.60
C ASN A 103 -9.05 -0.23 -7.92
N VAL A 104 -7.82 -0.17 -8.45
CA VAL A 104 -7.46 -0.89 -9.70
C VAL A 104 -7.54 -2.40 -9.49
N THR A 105 -7.08 -2.91 -8.34
CA THR A 105 -7.18 -4.33 -8.02
C THR A 105 -8.63 -4.78 -7.95
N LEU A 106 -9.50 -4.04 -7.26
CA LEU A 106 -10.91 -4.36 -7.18
C LEU A 106 -11.56 -4.35 -8.56
N GLY A 107 -11.31 -3.32 -9.39
CA GLY A 107 -11.86 -3.25 -10.75
C GLY A 107 -11.36 -4.33 -11.70
N LEU A 108 -10.21 -4.96 -11.42
CA LEU A 108 -9.73 -6.12 -12.16
C LEU A 108 -10.39 -7.42 -11.70
N CYS A 109 -10.82 -7.50 -10.44
CA CYS A 109 -11.40 -8.70 -9.84
C CYS A 109 -12.93 -8.70 -9.85
N ASP A 110 -13.55 -7.52 -9.81
CA ASP A 110 -14.99 -7.33 -9.81
C ASP A 110 -15.43 -6.52 -11.04
N ALA A 111 -16.06 -7.20 -12.00
CA ALA A 111 -16.56 -6.58 -13.24
C ALA A 111 -17.69 -5.56 -13.00
N SER A 112 -18.34 -5.60 -11.83
CA SER A 112 -19.38 -4.63 -11.47
C SER A 112 -18.82 -3.30 -10.98
N TYR A 113 -17.54 -3.28 -10.60
CA TYR A 113 -16.86 -2.08 -10.09
C TYR A 113 -16.21 -1.27 -11.20
N ALA A 114 -16.82 -0.13 -11.54
CA ALA A 114 -16.27 0.80 -12.52
C ALA A 114 -15.18 1.68 -11.87
N VAL A 115 -13.92 1.49 -12.25
CA VAL A 115 -12.82 2.34 -11.79
C VAL A 115 -12.87 3.69 -12.51
N PRO A 116 -12.94 4.84 -11.79
CA PRO A 116 -12.87 6.15 -12.42
C PRO A 116 -11.54 6.34 -13.18
N LEU A 117 -11.59 6.91 -14.39
CA LEU A 117 -10.40 7.16 -15.22
C LEU A 117 -9.33 8.00 -14.50
N VAL A 118 -9.76 8.90 -13.64
CA VAL A 118 -8.88 9.73 -12.81
C VAL A 118 -8.03 8.86 -11.87
N VAL A 119 -8.62 7.83 -11.25
CA VAL A 119 -7.90 6.89 -10.36
C VAL A 119 -6.87 6.10 -11.17
N ILE A 120 -7.23 5.70 -12.39
CA ILE A 120 -6.28 5.03 -13.31
C ILE A 120 -5.14 5.99 -13.67
N GLY A 121 -5.42 7.28 -13.90
CA GLY A 121 -4.41 8.30 -14.14
C GLY A 121 -3.44 8.44 -12.96
N PHE A 122 -3.96 8.52 -11.72
CA PHE A 122 -3.13 8.58 -10.51
C PHE A 122 -2.32 7.30 -10.25
N PHE A 123 -2.81 6.17 -10.71
CA PHE A 123 -2.09 4.90 -10.64
C PHE A 123 -0.96 4.84 -11.68
N LEU A 124 -1.27 5.13 -12.95
CA LEU A 124 -0.35 4.90 -14.06
C LEU A 124 0.73 5.98 -14.19
N LEU A 125 0.40 7.27 -13.99
CA LEU A 125 1.36 8.37 -14.22
C LEU A 125 2.64 8.22 -13.39
N PRO A 126 2.60 7.93 -12.07
CA PRO A 126 3.83 7.71 -11.31
C PRO A 126 4.58 6.43 -11.72
N LEU A 127 3.88 5.37 -12.19
CA LEU A 127 4.51 4.16 -12.68
C LEU A 127 5.29 4.43 -13.96
N VAL A 128 4.66 5.12 -14.93
CA VAL A 128 5.30 5.52 -16.19
C VAL A 128 6.47 6.45 -15.93
N ALA A 129 6.28 7.47 -15.08
CA ALA A 129 7.37 8.38 -14.71
C ALA A 129 8.55 7.62 -14.05
N THR A 130 8.25 6.60 -13.24
CA THR A 130 9.30 5.77 -12.61
C THR A 130 10.05 4.91 -13.62
N LEU A 131 9.38 4.37 -14.63
CA LEU A 131 10.03 3.62 -15.70
C LEU A 131 10.92 4.50 -16.57
N LEU A 132 10.54 5.75 -16.78
CA LEU A 132 11.30 6.67 -17.63
C LEU A 132 12.45 7.37 -16.88
N PHE A 133 12.16 7.86 -15.67
CA PHE A 133 13.00 8.83 -14.97
C PHE A 133 13.39 8.40 -13.53
N GLY A 134 13.05 7.17 -13.14
CA GLY A 134 13.25 6.73 -11.77
C GLY A 134 12.20 7.28 -10.80
N ARG A 135 12.49 7.25 -9.51
CA ARG A 135 11.52 7.53 -8.43
C ARG A 135 11.27 9.02 -8.20
N THR A 136 11.09 9.81 -9.27
CA THR A 136 10.85 11.26 -9.21
C THR A 136 9.54 11.60 -8.48
N PHE A 137 8.50 10.76 -8.61
CA PHE A 137 7.26 10.89 -7.84
C PHE A 137 7.50 10.95 -6.34
N CYS A 138 8.20 9.95 -5.79
CA CYS A 138 8.49 9.90 -4.35
C CYS A 138 9.41 11.03 -3.90
N ALA A 139 10.26 11.54 -4.80
CA ALA A 139 11.24 12.57 -4.48
C ALA A 139 10.62 13.97 -4.39
N ALA A 140 9.60 14.28 -5.22
CA ALA A 140 9.17 15.66 -5.39
C ALA A 140 7.64 15.88 -5.42
N VAL A 141 6.83 14.87 -5.75
CA VAL A 141 5.39 15.09 -5.99
C VAL A 141 4.50 14.42 -4.93
N CYS A 142 5.01 13.39 -4.26
CA CYS A 142 4.25 12.68 -3.24
C CYS A 142 4.12 13.50 -1.96
N PRO A 143 2.90 13.88 -1.51
CA PRO A 143 2.70 14.67 -0.29
C PRO A 143 3.17 13.94 0.99
N LEU A 144 3.09 12.60 1.01
CA LEU A 144 3.58 11.80 2.13
C LEU A 144 5.10 11.86 2.24
N GLY A 145 5.80 11.88 1.10
CA GLY A 145 7.24 12.08 1.08
C GLY A 145 7.62 13.48 1.53
N ALA A 146 6.86 14.48 1.09
CA ALA A 146 7.07 15.88 1.41
C ALA A 146 6.97 16.17 2.91
N ILE A 147 5.91 15.72 3.58
CA ILE A 147 5.73 15.95 5.03
C ILE A 147 6.85 15.29 5.84
N GLN A 148 7.31 14.10 5.44
CA GLN A 148 8.39 13.42 6.13
C GLN A 148 9.75 14.12 5.93
N ASP A 149 10.00 14.72 4.76
CA ASP A 149 11.21 15.51 4.53
C ASP A 149 11.22 16.84 5.30
N LEU A 150 10.04 17.44 5.49
CA LEU A 150 9.90 18.68 6.27
C LEU A 150 10.26 18.49 7.74
N VAL A 151 10.01 17.30 8.31
CA VAL A 151 10.33 17.01 9.72
C VAL A 151 11.72 16.39 9.91
N ALA A 152 12.41 15.98 8.85
CA ALA A 152 13.71 15.33 8.91
C ALA A 152 14.83 16.35 9.24
N VAL A 153 15.17 16.48 10.52
CA VAL A 153 16.16 17.48 11.00
C VAL A 153 17.56 16.87 11.13
N ARG A 154 17.67 15.67 11.66
CA ARG A 154 18.96 14.99 11.94
C ARG A 154 18.89 13.52 11.55
N PRO A 155 18.91 13.19 10.27
CA PRO A 155 18.80 11.80 9.83
C PRO A 155 20.02 10.99 10.29
N VAL A 156 19.75 9.90 11.02
CA VAL A 156 20.75 8.93 11.47
C VAL A 156 20.79 7.77 10.47
N LYS A 157 21.98 7.25 10.19
CA LYS A 157 22.15 6.07 9.32
C LYS A 157 21.63 4.82 10.03
N VAL A 158 20.60 4.20 9.47
CA VAL A 158 20.00 2.97 10.00
C VAL A 158 20.88 1.78 9.64
N PRO A 159 21.13 0.82 10.54
CA PRO A 159 21.88 -0.41 10.25
C PRO A 159 21.25 -1.19 9.10
N ARG A 160 22.06 -1.72 8.19
CA ARG A 160 21.59 -2.40 6.96
C ARG A 160 20.63 -3.58 7.25
N TRP A 161 20.94 -4.39 8.26
CA TRP A 161 20.11 -5.53 8.64
C TRP A 161 18.69 -5.11 9.06
N LEU A 162 18.57 -3.99 9.81
CA LEU A 162 17.29 -3.45 10.25
C LEU A 162 16.52 -2.86 9.06
N ASP A 163 17.21 -2.12 8.19
CA ASP A 163 16.60 -1.56 6.98
C ASP A 163 16.09 -2.65 6.02
N HIS A 164 16.86 -3.73 5.86
CA HIS A 164 16.42 -4.87 5.07
C HIS A 164 15.22 -5.59 5.71
N GLY A 165 15.25 -5.80 7.03
CA GLY A 165 14.16 -6.43 7.77
C GLY A 165 12.87 -5.61 7.70
N LEU A 166 12.90 -4.36 8.13
CA LEU A 166 11.73 -3.48 8.11
C LEU A 166 11.19 -3.23 6.69
N GLY A 167 12.08 -3.16 5.70
CA GLY A 167 11.67 -2.99 4.31
C GLY A 167 10.89 -4.19 3.72
N LEU A 168 10.75 -5.32 4.45
CA LEU A 168 9.84 -6.40 4.09
C LEU A 168 8.38 -6.01 4.30
N LEU A 169 8.10 -5.17 5.32
CA LEU A 169 6.75 -4.76 5.67
C LEU A 169 6.00 -4.13 4.50
N ALA A 170 6.68 -3.30 3.68
CA ALA A 170 6.06 -2.68 2.51
C ALA A 170 5.59 -3.71 1.48
N TYR A 171 6.33 -4.81 1.29
CA TYR A 171 5.94 -5.87 0.36
C TYR A 171 4.81 -6.74 0.91
N LEU A 172 4.82 -7.02 2.21
CA LEU A 172 3.71 -7.73 2.87
C LEU A 172 2.45 -6.88 2.84
N TYR A 173 2.58 -5.58 3.09
CA TYR A 173 1.45 -4.66 3.09
C TYR A 173 0.82 -4.54 1.68
N VAL A 174 1.61 -4.42 0.62
CA VAL A 174 1.04 -4.40 -0.74
C VAL A 174 0.36 -5.72 -1.10
N GLY A 175 0.94 -6.86 -0.69
CA GLY A 175 0.32 -8.16 -0.91
C GLY A 175 -1.00 -8.32 -0.16
N ALA A 176 -1.05 -7.91 1.11
CA ALA A 176 -2.28 -7.88 1.90
C ALA A 176 -3.32 -6.93 1.29
N ALA A 177 -2.90 -5.71 0.89
CA ALA A 177 -3.79 -4.74 0.27
C ALA A 177 -4.42 -5.26 -1.03
N VAL A 178 -3.66 -5.96 -1.84
CA VAL A 178 -4.16 -6.64 -3.06
C VAL A 178 -5.15 -7.75 -2.69
N LEU A 179 -4.84 -8.59 -1.71
CA LEU A 179 -5.73 -9.66 -1.27
C LEU A 179 -7.07 -9.12 -0.77
N PHE A 180 -7.05 -8.15 0.15
CA PHE A 180 -8.28 -7.60 0.72
C PHE A 180 -9.11 -6.81 -0.30
N ALA A 181 -8.48 -6.09 -1.22
CA ALA A 181 -9.16 -5.41 -2.32
C ALA A 181 -9.75 -6.40 -3.33
N ALA A 182 -9.01 -7.45 -3.71
CA ALA A 182 -9.47 -8.47 -4.64
C ALA A 182 -10.67 -9.27 -4.13
N THR A 183 -10.77 -9.45 -2.81
CA THR A 183 -11.91 -10.12 -2.16
C THR A 183 -13.06 -9.18 -1.82
N GLY A 184 -12.93 -7.87 -2.07
CA GLY A 184 -13.94 -6.87 -1.72
C GLY A 184 -14.14 -6.67 -0.21
N ALA A 185 -13.25 -7.24 0.63
CA ALA A 185 -13.41 -7.23 2.07
C ALA A 185 -13.15 -5.87 2.72
N ALA A 186 -12.05 -5.21 2.34
CA ALA A 186 -11.67 -3.92 2.91
C ALA A 186 -10.63 -3.19 2.04
N PHE A 187 -10.62 -1.88 2.11
CA PHE A 187 -9.57 -1.02 1.56
C PHE A 187 -8.56 -0.65 2.67
N ILE A 188 -7.76 -1.64 3.08
CA ILE A 188 -6.86 -1.50 4.23
C ILE A 188 -5.84 -0.36 4.11
N ILE A 189 -5.42 0.03 2.89
CA ILE A 189 -4.55 1.18 2.72
C ILE A 189 -5.27 2.48 3.08
N CYS A 190 -6.51 2.65 2.61
CA CYS A 190 -7.28 3.87 2.87
C CYS A 190 -7.74 3.95 4.32
N GLU A 191 -8.07 2.81 4.92
CA GLU A 191 -8.55 2.72 6.30
C GLU A 191 -7.43 2.97 7.33
N TYR A 192 -6.21 2.45 7.06
CA TYR A 192 -5.07 2.53 7.99
C TYR A 192 -3.98 3.50 7.52
N ASP A 193 -4.31 4.50 6.67
CA ASP A 193 -3.34 5.53 6.27
C ASP A 193 -3.25 6.63 7.35
N PRO A 194 -2.13 6.70 8.09
CA PRO A 194 -1.96 7.68 9.16
C PRO A 194 -1.83 9.12 8.63
N PHE A 195 -1.42 9.30 7.37
CA PHE A 195 -1.18 10.64 6.82
C PHE A 195 -2.46 11.29 6.31
N VAL A 196 -3.41 10.52 5.79
CA VAL A 196 -4.73 11.04 5.41
C VAL A 196 -5.42 11.65 6.64
N ALA A 197 -5.34 10.98 7.80
CA ALA A 197 -5.86 11.51 9.05
C ALA A 197 -5.19 12.84 9.44
N LEU A 198 -3.84 12.93 9.32
CA LEU A 198 -3.10 14.16 9.60
C LEU A 198 -3.41 15.31 8.63
N PHE A 199 -3.52 15.02 7.33
CA PHE A 199 -3.84 16.06 6.34
C PHE A 199 -5.24 16.64 6.53
N ARG A 200 -6.17 15.83 7.01
CA ARG A 200 -7.55 16.27 7.29
C ARG A 200 -7.71 17.02 8.60
N LEU A 201 -6.74 17.01 9.50
CA LEU A 201 -6.76 17.86 10.69
C LEU A 201 -6.67 19.36 10.37
N ILE A 202 -6.09 19.71 9.22
CA ILE A 202 -5.92 21.10 8.80
C ILE A 202 -6.99 21.41 7.73
N PRO A 203 -8.10 22.09 8.06
CA PRO A 203 -9.19 22.34 7.13
C PRO A 203 -8.84 23.47 6.16
N LEU A 204 -7.88 23.27 5.26
CA LEU A 204 -7.57 24.23 4.19
C LEU A 204 -8.48 24.07 2.97
N GLY A 205 -9.22 22.97 2.88
CA GLY A 205 -10.11 22.66 1.77
C GLY A 205 -11.57 22.48 2.19
N ARG A 206 -12.45 22.20 1.21
CA ARG A 206 -13.90 21.99 1.35
C ARG A 206 -14.30 20.71 2.12
N HIS A 207 -13.37 20.04 2.75
CA HIS A 207 -13.66 18.85 3.53
C HIS A 207 -14.16 19.28 4.91
N GLY A 208 -15.41 18.98 5.21
CA GLY A 208 -16.05 19.30 6.49
C GLY A 208 -15.26 18.74 7.68
N SER A 209 -15.62 19.19 8.86
CA SER A 209 -14.99 18.86 10.14
C SER A 209 -14.66 17.37 10.25
N THR A 210 -13.42 17.10 10.54
CA THR A 210 -12.77 15.78 10.37
C THR A 210 -13.04 14.81 11.49
N MET A 211 -13.61 15.26 12.60
CA MET A 211 -13.89 14.40 13.75
C MET A 211 -15.06 13.45 13.50
N ASP A 212 -16.03 13.84 12.67
CA ASP A 212 -17.25 13.07 12.41
C ASP A 212 -17.09 12.04 11.29
N ALA A 213 -16.06 12.18 10.45
CA ALA A 213 -15.91 11.37 9.24
C ALA A 213 -15.11 10.05 9.42
N PHE A 214 -14.47 9.83 10.58
CA PHE A 214 -13.62 8.65 10.80
C PHE A 214 -13.69 8.11 12.24
N PRO A 215 -14.54 7.12 12.52
CA PRO A 215 -14.40 6.33 13.72
C PRO A 215 -13.04 5.60 13.67
N GLY A 216 -12.17 5.89 14.62
CA GLY A 216 -10.78 5.41 14.63
C GLY A 216 -9.71 6.45 14.26
N SER A 217 -10.11 7.65 13.87
CA SER A 217 -9.22 8.73 13.43
C SER A 217 -8.15 9.11 14.45
N LEU A 218 -8.45 9.13 15.74
CA LEU A 218 -7.49 9.52 16.79
C LEU A 218 -6.30 8.55 16.88
N THR A 219 -6.55 7.25 16.76
CA THR A 219 -5.48 6.25 16.73
C THR A 219 -4.59 6.43 15.51
N MET A 220 -5.18 6.68 14.33
CA MET A 220 -4.42 6.90 13.10
C MET A 220 -3.63 8.21 13.14
N VAL A 221 -4.20 9.27 13.72
CA VAL A 221 -3.47 10.53 13.99
C VAL A 221 -2.28 10.28 14.92
N ALA A 222 -2.48 9.54 16.01
CA ALA A 222 -1.40 9.21 16.95
C ALA A 222 -0.28 8.40 16.26
N VAL A 223 -0.64 7.42 15.43
CA VAL A 223 0.32 6.65 14.62
C VAL A 223 1.05 7.58 13.64
N GLY A 224 0.35 8.49 12.97
CA GLY A 224 0.94 9.47 12.04
C GLY A 224 1.93 10.39 12.74
N VAL A 225 1.57 10.91 13.91
CA VAL A 225 2.46 11.74 14.74
C VAL A 225 3.68 10.94 15.20
N ALA A 226 3.50 9.68 15.62
CA ALA A 226 4.61 8.81 16.01
C ALA A 226 5.58 8.54 14.83
N VAL A 227 5.05 8.30 13.63
CA VAL A 227 5.85 8.13 12.41
C VAL A 227 6.59 9.42 12.04
N LEU A 228 5.96 10.59 12.20
CA LEU A 228 6.64 11.88 11.97
C LEU A 228 7.70 12.16 13.03
N ALA A 229 7.46 11.84 14.30
CA ALA A 229 8.45 11.96 15.36
C ALA A 229 9.68 11.05 15.09
N LEU A 230 9.44 9.80 14.63
CA LEU A 230 10.51 8.94 14.14
C LEU A 230 11.23 9.55 12.93
N GLY A 231 10.49 10.27 12.07
CA GLY A 231 10.98 10.98 10.90
C GLY A 231 12.00 12.07 11.19
N ILE A 232 12.04 12.61 12.41
CA ILE A 232 13.07 13.59 12.85
C ILE A 232 14.47 12.96 12.78
N PHE A 233 14.58 11.68 13.13
CA PHE A 233 15.85 10.94 13.21
C PHE A 233 16.06 9.98 12.05
N VAL A 234 15.02 9.53 11.37
CA VAL A 234 15.11 8.58 10.27
C VAL A 234 14.49 9.19 9.02
N ALA A 235 15.27 9.27 7.95
CA ALA A 235 14.75 9.81 6.69
C ALA A 235 13.64 8.96 6.13
N ARG A 236 12.43 9.55 6.01
CA ARG A 236 11.22 8.97 5.42
C ARG A 236 10.88 7.55 5.91
N PRO A 237 10.66 7.30 7.21
CA PRO A 237 10.49 5.96 7.75
C PRO A 237 9.28 5.22 7.12
N TYR A 238 8.15 5.90 6.94
CA TYR A 238 6.97 5.31 6.30
C TYR A 238 7.24 4.92 4.83
N CYS A 239 7.75 5.85 4.03
CA CYS A 239 8.07 5.60 2.62
C CYS A 239 9.12 4.51 2.44
N ARG A 240 10.02 4.37 3.41
CA ARG A 240 11.13 3.43 3.38
C ARG A 240 10.69 2.01 3.71
N TRP A 241 9.82 1.84 4.71
CA TRP A 241 9.52 0.53 5.31
C TRP A 241 8.08 0.08 5.18
N VAL A 242 7.12 0.99 5.06
CA VAL A 242 5.69 0.65 5.13
C VAL A 242 4.96 0.92 3.83
N CYS A 243 5.31 1.98 3.10
CA CYS A 243 4.56 2.42 1.93
C CYS A 243 4.43 1.31 0.85
N PRO A 244 3.22 0.79 0.58
CA PRO A 244 3.01 -0.30 -0.37
C PRO A 244 3.30 0.16 -1.81
N TYR A 245 2.91 1.35 -2.19
CA TYR A 245 3.22 1.91 -3.50
C TYR A 245 4.73 2.13 -3.69
N GLY A 246 5.41 2.55 -2.61
CA GLY A 246 6.87 2.65 -2.58
C GLY A 246 7.58 1.32 -2.87
N ALA A 247 7.01 0.18 -2.44
CA ALA A 247 7.53 -1.15 -2.77
C ALA A 247 7.40 -1.44 -4.27
N VAL A 248 6.25 -1.13 -4.89
CA VAL A 248 6.03 -1.28 -6.33
C VAL A 248 7.00 -0.41 -7.13
N LEU A 249 7.11 0.89 -6.79
CA LEU A 249 8.03 1.81 -7.46
C LEU A 249 9.50 1.42 -7.28
N ARG A 250 9.86 0.80 -6.15
CA ARG A 250 11.23 0.28 -5.91
C ARG A 250 11.59 -0.82 -6.88
N VAL A 251 10.65 -1.71 -7.17
CA VAL A 251 10.85 -2.77 -8.17
C VAL A 251 10.93 -2.18 -9.57
N LEU A 252 9.98 -1.31 -9.94
CA LEU A 252 9.95 -0.66 -11.26
C LEU A 252 11.19 0.17 -11.53
N SER A 253 11.69 0.90 -10.54
CA SER A 253 12.85 1.77 -10.73
C SER A 253 14.14 1.03 -11.11
N ARG A 254 14.20 -0.28 -10.91
CA ARG A 254 15.32 -1.11 -11.39
C ARG A 254 15.35 -1.23 -12.92
N PHE A 255 14.20 -1.02 -13.56
CA PHE A 255 14.02 -1.07 -15.02
C PHE A 255 13.92 0.33 -15.64
N SER A 256 14.20 1.36 -14.85
CA SER A 256 14.14 2.75 -15.32
C SER A 256 15.13 3.00 -16.45
N TRP A 257 14.67 3.71 -17.48
CA TRP A 257 15.54 4.06 -18.63
C TRP A 257 16.70 4.97 -18.19
N LYS A 258 16.45 5.93 -17.29
CA LYS A 258 17.48 6.84 -16.81
C LYS A 258 17.82 6.56 -15.36
N HIS A 259 19.07 6.22 -15.12
CA HIS A 259 19.62 6.04 -13.78
C HIS A 259 20.64 7.11 -13.46
N VAL A 260 20.74 7.47 -12.19
CA VAL A 260 21.88 8.25 -11.69
C VAL A 260 23.07 7.31 -11.59
N THR A 261 24.11 7.55 -12.37
CA THR A 261 25.37 6.84 -12.31
C THR A 261 26.42 7.70 -11.62
N ILE A 262 27.16 7.12 -10.69
CA ILE A 262 28.36 7.73 -10.13
C ILE A 262 29.51 7.14 -10.94
N THR A 263 30.21 7.99 -11.71
CA THR A 263 31.33 7.57 -12.57
C THR A 263 32.55 7.25 -11.72
N PRO A 264 33.04 5.98 -11.67
CA PRO A 264 34.21 5.62 -10.89
C PRO A 264 35.48 6.34 -11.34
N ASP A 265 35.58 6.64 -12.63
CA ASP A 265 36.77 7.22 -13.23
C ASP A 265 37.04 8.68 -12.76
N GLU A 266 35.99 9.41 -12.36
CA GLU A 266 36.10 10.77 -11.83
C GLU A 266 35.97 10.82 -10.30
N CYS A 267 35.85 9.66 -9.65
CA CYS A 267 35.67 9.57 -8.22
C CYS A 267 36.98 9.75 -7.45
N ILE A 268 37.14 10.88 -6.77
CA ILE A 268 38.29 11.14 -5.90
C ILE A 268 38.17 10.48 -4.51
N GLN A 269 37.18 9.61 -4.30
CA GLN A 269 36.90 8.89 -3.06
C GLN A 269 36.73 9.78 -1.81
N CYS A 270 36.27 11.01 -1.97
CA CYS A 270 36.08 11.97 -0.87
C CYS A 270 34.90 11.60 0.07
N ARG A 271 34.06 10.61 -0.27
CA ARG A 271 32.91 10.12 0.48
C ARG A 271 31.80 11.13 0.78
N LEU A 272 31.86 12.34 0.25
CA LEU A 272 30.85 13.39 0.46
C LEU A 272 29.45 12.94 -0.01
N CYS A 273 29.35 12.20 -1.12
CA CYS A 273 28.09 11.65 -1.62
C CYS A 273 27.51 10.59 -0.68
N GLU A 274 28.35 9.72 -0.09
CA GLU A 274 27.97 8.71 0.90
C GLU A 274 27.45 9.38 2.18
N ASP A 275 28.16 10.41 2.67
CA ASP A 275 27.79 11.12 3.88
C ASP A 275 26.57 12.03 3.71
N SER A 276 26.36 12.59 2.52
CA SER A 276 25.20 13.41 2.22
C SER A 276 23.93 12.60 1.92
N CYS A 277 24.02 11.27 1.73
CA CYS A 277 22.87 10.43 1.49
C CYS A 277 22.17 10.00 2.78
N PRO A 278 21.00 10.56 3.14
CA PRO A 278 20.32 10.24 4.38
C PRO A 278 19.76 8.82 4.40
N PHE A 279 19.69 8.15 3.24
CA PHE A 279 19.18 6.80 3.08
C PHE A 279 20.26 5.72 3.15
N GLY A 280 21.54 6.08 3.16
CA GLY A 280 22.65 5.13 3.09
C GLY A 280 22.64 4.29 1.79
N ALA A 281 22.06 4.84 0.71
CA ALA A 281 21.91 4.12 -0.56
C ALA A 281 23.21 4.10 -1.37
N ILE A 282 24.15 5.02 -1.09
CA ILE A 282 25.44 5.10 -1.76
C ILE A 282 26.41 4.24 -0.95
N GLN A 283 26.92 3.19 -1.59
CA GLN A 283 27.92 2.29 -0.98
C GLN A 283 29.33 2.83 -1.23
N LYS A 284 30.26 2.38 -0.39
CA LYS A 284 31.69 2.63 -0.64
C LYS A 284 32.05 2.04 -2.01
N PRO A 285 32.92 2.72 -2.79
CA PRO A 285 33.45 2.12 -4.01
C PRO A 285 34.07 0.76 -3.61
N ASN A 286 33.75 -0.27 -4.37
CA ASN A 286 34.32 -1.59 -4.16
C ASN A 286 35.84 -1.45 -4.22
N ALA A 287 36.51 -1.53 -3.08
CA ALA A 287 37.89 -1.99 -3.09
C ALA A 287 37.83 -3.39 -3.72
N ASP A 288 38.83 -3.73 -4.53
CA ASP A 288 38.95 -5.04 -5.17
C ASP A 288 38.72 -6.16 -4.15
N GLU A 289 37.43 -6.48 -3.90
CA GLU A 289 37.09 -7.64 -3.09
C GLU A 289 37.48 -8.85 -3.93
N PRO A 290 38.40 -9.67 -3.46
CA PRO A 290 38.78 -10.90 -4.16
C PRO A 290 37.49 -11.68 -4.39
N SER A 291 37.29 -12.18 -5.62
CA SER A 291 36.14 -12.99 -5.98
C SER A 291 35.94 -14.08 -4.91
N PRO A 292 34.74 -14.24 -4.35
CA PRO A 292 34.51 -15.20 -3.25
C PRO A 292 34.98 -16.58 -3.67
N ASP A 293 35.75 -17.23 -2.78
CA ASP A 293 36.26 -18.57 -3.02
C ASP A 293 35.14 -19.51 -3.49
N ARG A 294 35.40 -20.28 -4.54
CA ARG A 294 34.39 -21.18 -5.16
C ARG A 294 33.72 -22.11 -4.14
N VAL A 295 34.44 -22.48 -3.08
CA VAL A 295 33.89 -23.30 -1.99
C VAL A 295 32.83 -22.55 -1.21
N ILE A 296 33.11 -21.30 -0.87
CA ILE A 296 32.13 -20.41 -0.16
C ILE A 296 30.91 -20.14 -1.04
N GLY A 297 31.12 -19.92 -2.34
CA GLY A 297 30.05 -19.72 -3.32
C GLY A 297 29.12 -20.94 -3.45
N ARG A 298 29.70 -22.15 -3.54
CA ARG A 298 28.93 -23.42 -3.57
C ARG A 298 28.16 -23.66 -2.28
N ARG A 299 28.74 -23.39 -1.11
CA ARG A 299 28.05 -23.51 0.18
C ARG A 299 26.89 -22.55 0.29
N ARG A 300 27.08 -21.30 -0.11
CA ARG A 300 25.98 -20.30 -0.16
C ARG A 300 24.86 -20.75 -1.09
N LEU A 301 25.19 -21.21 -2.28
CA LEU A 301 24.21 -21.72 -3.24
C LEU A 301 23.45 -22.93 -2.68
N ALA A 302 24.12 -23.88 -2.04
CA ALA A 302 23.48 -25.04 -1.42
C ALA A 302 22.51 -24.61 -0.29
N ILE A 303 22.92 -23.68 0.55
CA ILE A 303 22.05 -23.13 1.60
C ILE A 303 20.82 -22.48 0.99
N LEU A 304 20.97 -21.67 -0.06
CA LEU A 304 19.87 -20.99 -0.73
C LEU A 304 18.91 -21.98 -1.42
N LEU A 305 19.44 -23.03 -2.06
CA LEU A 305 18.63 -24.08 -2.70
C LEU A 305 17.74 -24.84 -1.70
N VAL A 306 18.15 -24.93 -0.44
CA VAL A 306 17.32 -25.55 0.62
C VAL A 306 16.44 -24.51 1.30
N LEU A 307 16.99 -23.35 1.64
CA LEU A 307 16.30 -22.34 2.43
C LEU A 307 15.13 -21.70 1.67
N VAL A 308 15.30 -21.42 0.38
CA VAL A 308 14.23 -20.77 -0.41
C VAL A 308 12.99 -21.65 -0.51
N PRO A 309 13.06 -22.94 -0.89
CA PRO A 309 11.88 -23.82 -0.88
C PRO A 309 11.24 -23.95 0.51
N VAL A 310 12.04 -24.02 1.57
CA VAL A 310 11.53 -24.06 2.95
C VAL A 310 10.77 -22.79 3.29
N LEU A 311 11.29 -21.61 2.94
CA LEU A 311 10.62 -20.32 3.16
C LEU A 311 9.32 -20.22 2.35
N LEU A 312 9.31 -20.70 1.11
CA LEU A 312 8.10 -20.73 0.28
C LEU A 312 7.04 -21.67 0.89
N ALA A 313 7.43 -22.85 1.30
CA ALA A 313 6.53 -23.81 1.92
C ALA A 313 6.01 -23.31 3.27
N ALA A 314 6.88 -22.83 4.15
CA ALA A 314 6.51 -22.29 5.45
C ALA A 314 5.62 -21.05 5.32
N GLY A 315 5.96 -20.13 4.38
CA GLY A 315 5.15 -18.98 4.06
C GLY A 315 3.77 -19.39 3.55
N GLY A 316 3.70 -20.33 2.60
CA GLY A 316 2.45 -20.83 2.04
C GLY A 316 1.55 -21.47 3.08
N VAL A 317 2.09 -22.36 3.92
CA VAL A 317 1.35 -23.00 5.02
C VAL A 317 0.89 -21.96 6.04
N GLY A 318 1.77 -21.05 6.45
CA GLY A 318 1.43 -19.96 7.36
C GLY A 318 0.34 -19.05 6.82
N GLY A 319 0.44 -18.65 5.55
CA GLY A 319 -0.57 -17.82 4.89
C GLY A 319 -1.92 -18.53 4.75
N TRP A 320 -1.93 -19.83 4.42
CA TRP A 320 -3.14 -20.64 4.37
C TRP A 320 -3.81 -20.76 5.74
N ALA A 321 -3.03 -20.95 6.81
CA ALA A 321 -3.53 -21.00 8.17
C ALA A 321 -4.09 -19.66 8.67
N LEU A 322 -3.55 -18.54 8.18
CA LEU A 322 -4.03 -17.19 8.47
C LEU A 322 -5.26 -16.80 7.62
N GLY A 323 -5.64 -17.56 6.60
CA GLY A 323 -6.80 -17.30 5.76
C GLY A 323 -8.09 -17.09 6.55
N PRO A 324 -8.53 -18.03 7.42
CA PRO A 324 -9.77 -17.89 8.20
C PRO A 324 -9.81 -16.66 9.11
N PRO A 325 -8.77 -16.33 9.92
CA PRO A 325 -8.78 -15.10 10.69
C PRO A 325 -8.81 -13.82 9.81
N MET A 326 -8.16 -13.82 8.64
CA MET A 326 -8.24 -12.69 7.70
C MET A 326 -9.66 -12.56 7.10
N ALA A 327 -10.34 -13.67 6.81
CA ALA A 327 -11.69 -13.67 6.26
C ALA A 327 -12.71 -13.01 7.20
N ARG A 328 -12.46 -12.97 8.52
CA ARG A 328 -13.32 -12.27 9.49
C ARG A 328 -13.38 -10.76 9.29
N MET A 329 -12.51 -10.17 8.47
CA MET A 329 -12.65 -8.77 8.06
C MET A 329 -13.76 -8.58 7.03
N HIS A 330 -14.18 -9.63 6.34
CA HIS A 330 -15.30 -9.59 5.40
C HIS A 330 -16.64 -9.55 6.15
N TYR A 331 -17.55 -8.66 5.68
CA TYR A 331 -18.85 -8.46 6.34
C TYR A 331 -19.67 -9.74 6.45
N THR A 332 -19.85 -10.49 5.35
CA THR A 332 -20.62 -11.74 5.31
C THR A 332 -20.09 -12.79 6.29
N VAL A 333 -18.77 -12.90 6.43
CA VAL A 333 -18.16 -13.85 7.38
C VAL A 333 -18.44 -13.46 8.82
N ARG A 334 -18.34 -12.15 9.16
CA ARG A 334 -18.69 -11.65 10.49
C ARG A 334 -20.16 -11.88 10.81
N GLN A 335 -21.03 -11.63 9.83
CA GLN A 335 -22.47 -11.86 9.96
C GLN A 335 -22.80 -13.33 10.21
N ALA A 336 -22.19 -14.24 9.42
CA ALA A 336 -22.33 -15.67 9.60
C ALA A 336 -21.81 -16.16 10.97
N ASP A 337 -20.65 -15.69 11.40
CA ASP A 337 -20.07 -16.01 12.70
C ASP A 337 -21.01 -15.53 13.84
N ARG A 338 -21.59 -14.33 13.72
CA ARG A 338 -22.51 -13.79 14.74
C ARG A 338 -23.80 -14.61 14.79
N VAL A 339 -24.46 -14.86 13.68
CA VAL A 339 -25.71 -15.67 13.60
C VAL A 339 -25.46 -17.07 14.17
N ARG A 340 -24.31 -17.69 13.87
CA ARG A 340 -23.95 -19.01 14.42
C ARG A 340 -23.75 -18.99 15.94
N LEU A 341 -23.16 -17.92 16.50
CA LEU A 341 -22.98 -17.77 17.95
C LEU A 341 -24.32 -17.60 18.67
N GLU A 342 -25.29 -16.90 18.08
CA GLU A 342 -26.65 -16.73 18.58
C GLU A 342 -27.41 -18.07 18.56
N GLU A 343 -27.30 -18.87 17.49
CA GLU A 343 -27.91 -20.21 17.40
C GLU A 343 -27.42 -21.16 18.49
N VAL A 344 -26.12 -21.12 18.80
CA VAL A 344 -25.54 -21.99 19.83
C VAL A 344 -25.78 -21.44 21.25
N GLY A 345 -26.42 -20.27 21.38
CA GLY A 345 -26.71 -19.65 22.68
C GLY A 345 -25.47 -19.16 23.40
N ARG A 346 -24.36 -18.90 22.70
CA ARG A 346 -23.13 -18.36 23.31
C ARG A 346 -23.19 -16.85 23.51
N VAL A 347 -24.12 -16.19 22.86
CA VAL A 347 -24.33 -14.76 22.99
C VAL A 347 -25.83 -14.51 23.14
N GLU A 348 -26.20 -13.71 24.14
CA GLU A 348 -27.57 -13.32 24.40
C GLU A 348 -27.92 -12.05 23.61
N GLY A 349 -29.04 -12.08 22.90
CA GLY A 349 -29.54 -10.96 22.10
C GLY A 349 -28.91 -10.87 20.71
N THR A 350 -29.54 -10.06 19.88
CA THR A 350 -29.12 -9.75 18.51
C THR A 350 -28.31 -8.45 18.47
N GLU A 351 -27.48 -8.29 17.45
CA GLU A 351 -26.74 -7.06 17.15
C GLU A 351 -27.15 -6.56 15.77
N ASP A 352 -26.88 -5.28 15.46
CA ASP A 352 -27.20 -4.65 14.18
C ASP A 352 -26.81 -5.50 12.97
N ILE A 353 -25.70 -6.25 13.09
CA ILE A 353 -25.18 -7.11 12.02
C ILE A 353 -26.02 -8.36 11.78
N SER A 354 -26.57 -8.98 12.87
CA SER A 354 -27.47 -10.13 12.79
C SER A 354 -28.90 -9.71 12.50
N ASP A 355 -29.37 -8.57 13.06
CA ASP A 355 -30.67 -8.00 12.77
C ASP A 355 -30.81 -7.68 11.26
N ALA A 356 -29.78 -7.08 10.67
CA ALA A 356 -29.74 -6.84 9.23
C ALA A 356 -29.89 -8.13 8.39
N PHE A 357 -29.40 -9.27 8.87
CA PHE A 357 -29.60 -10.55 8.20
C PHE A 357 -31.03 -11.08 8.38
N TYR A 358 -31.54 -11.06 9.63
CA TYR A 358 -32.89 -11.56 9.93
C TYR A 358 -33.98 -10.78 9.19
N ASP A 359 -33.77 -9.48 8.98
CA ASP A 359 -34.67 -8.63 8.21
C ASP A 359 -34.74 -9.02 6.72
N THR A 360 -33.68 -9.61 6.16
CA THR A 360 -33.68 -10.09 4.77
C THR A 360 -34.51 -11.36 4.54
N GLN A 361 -34.87 -12.10 5.60
CA GLN A 361 -35.57 -13.40 5.56
C GLN A 361 -34.87 -14.46 4.68
N ARG A 362 -33.58 -14.32 4.41
CA ARG A 362 -32.80 -15.33 3.68
C ARG A 362 -32.58 -16.59 4.52
N PRO A 363 -32.49 -17.78 3.87
CA PRO A 363 -32.08 -19.00 4.56
C PRO A 363 -30.68 -18.89 5.15
N LYS A 364 -30.51 -19.35 6.40
CA LYS A 364 -29.21 -19.32 7.08
C LYS A 364 -28.14 -20.16 6.39
N GLU A 365 -28.55 -21.28 5.79
CA GLU A 365 -27.68 -22.17 5.04
C GLU A 365 -27.01 -21.46 3.87
N GLU A 366 -27.72 -20.53 3.21
CA GLU A 366 -27.19 -19.74 2.12
C GLU A 366 -26.10 -18.77 2.63
N LEU A 367 -26.33 -18.11 3.77
CA LEU A 367 -25.33 -17.26 4.43
C LEU A 367 -24.07 -18.06 4.82
N TYR A 368 -24.24 -19.26 5.34
CA TYR A 368 -23.12 -20.09 5.76
C TYR A 368 -22.31 -20.61 4.58
N THR A 369 -22.97 -21.04 3.49
CA THR A 369 -22.27 -21.48 2.27
C THR A 369 -21.50 -20.35 1.61
N GLU A 370 -22.07 -19.15 1.58
CA GLU A 370 -21.41 -17.94 1.09
C GLU A 370 -20.17 -17.58 1.95
N ALA A 371 -20.33 -17.60 3.26
CA ALA A 371 -19.23 -17.34 4.19
C ALA A 371 -18.09 -18.37 4.05
N GLU A 372 -18.42 -19.66 3.88
CA GLU A 372 -17.43 -20.71 3.67
C GLU A 372 -16.70 -20.56 2.34
N ALA A 373 -17.37 -20.15 1.28
CA ALA A 373 -16.74 -19.85 -0.01
C ALA A 373 -15.75 -18.68 0.13
N ILE A 374 -16.13 -17.62 0.84
CA ILE A 374 -15.25 -16.48 1.13
C ILE A 374 -14.03 -16.92 1.95
N VAL A 375 -14.22 -17.73 2.99
CA VAL A 375 -13.11 -18.29 3.79
C VAL A 375 -12.19 -19.14 2.91
N GLY A 376 -12.73 -19.91 1.97
CA GLY A 376 -11.97 -20.66 0.98
C GLY A 376 -11.10 -19.76 0.11
N THR A 377 -11.66 -18.65 -0.37
CA THR A 377 -10.93 -17.63 -1.14
C THR A 377 -9.79 -17.00 -0.32
N PHE A 378 -10.04 -16.68 0.96
CA PHE A 378 -8.99 -16.16 1.85
C PHE A 378 -7.91 -17.19 2.17
N ARG A 379 -8.22 -18.48 2.24
CA ARG A 379 -7.20 -19.53 2.39
C ARG A 379 -6.27 -19.61 1.18
N THR A 380 -6.84 -19.61 -0.03
CA THR A 380 -6.05 -19.64 -1.27
C THR A 380 -5.26 -18.36 -1.47
N GLY A 381 -5.88 -17.21 -1.25
CA GLY A 381 -5.21 -15.91 -1.28
C GLY A 381 -4.14 -15.77 -0.21
N GLY A 382 -4.40 -16.25 0.99
CA GLY A 382 -3.43 -16.30 2.10
C GLY A 382 -2.22 -17.19 1.78
N LEU A 383 -2.45 -18.37 1.17
CA LEU A 383 -1.38 -19.22 0.68
C LEU A 383 -0.50 -18.48 -0.33
N LEU A 384 -1.10 -17.83 -1.32
CA LEU A 384 -0.37 -17.05 -2.32
C LEU A 384 0.41 -15.88 -1.69
N LEU A 385 -0.21 -15.17 -0.75
CA LEU A 385 0.45 -14.10 0.01
C LEU A 385 1.62 -14.63 0.83
N GLY A 386 1.49 -15.78 1.46
CA GLY A 386 2.55 -16.42 2.24
C GLY A 386 3.70 -16.89 1.35
N VAL A 387 3.43 -17.49 0.19
CA VAL A 387 4.44 -17.83 -0.81
C VAL A 387 5.16 -16.57 -1.31
N TRP A 388 4.42 -15.50 -1.60
CA TRP A 388 4.98 -14.20 -1.95
C TRP A 388 5.92 -13.66 -0.85
N ALA A 389 5.50 -13.73 0.41
CA ALA A 389 6.32 -13.32 1.55
C ALA A 389 7.61 -14.15 1.63
N GLY A 390 7.52 -15.46 1.50
CA GLY A 390 8.68 -16.36 1.47
C GLY A 390 9.63 -16.03 0.32
N LEU A 391 9.11 -15.73 -0.87
CA LEU A 391 9.90 -15.31 -2.03
C LEU A 391 10.64 -13.99 -1.77
N VAL A 392 9.95 -12.98 -1.22
CA VAL A 392 10.55 -11.67 -0.91
C VAL A 392 11.65 -11.81 0.13
N VAL A 393 11.43 -12.62 1.18
CA VAL A 393 12.45 -12.93 2.19
C VAL A 393 13.65 -13.64 1.54
N GLY A 394 13.38 -14.67 0.74
CA GLY A 394 14.43 -15.42 0.05
C GLY A 394 15.28 -14.53 -0.86
N MET A 395 14.66 -13.66 -1.65
CA MET A 395 15.38 -12.70 -2.49
C MET A 395 16.24 -11.70 -1.70
N LYS A 396 15.77 -11.25 -0.54
CA LYS A 396 16.55 -10.34 0.31
C LYS A 396 17.72 -11.01 1.02
N LEU A 397 17.66 -12.32 1.21
CA LEU A 397 18.78 -13.10 1.76
C LEU A 397 19.88 -13.38 0.73
N ILE A 398 19.53 -13.31 -0.57
CA ILE A 398 20.49 -13.47 -1.68
C ILE A 398 21.33 -12.20 -1.89
N HIS A 399 20.76 -11.02 -1.62
CA HIS A 399 21.39 -9.71 -1.73
C HIS A 399 21.94 -9.22 -0.39
#